data_58a8ecb8a821b46fa5dce748920697e6
#
_entry.id   58a8ecb8a821b46fa5dce748920697e6
#
_cell.length_a   1.000
_cell.length_b   1.000
_cell.length_c   1.000
_cell.angle_alpha   90.00
_cell.angle_beta   90.00
_cell.angle_gamma   90.00
#
_symmetry.space_group_name_H-M   'P 1'
#
loop_
_entity.id
_entity.type
_entity.pdbx_description
1 polymer ?
#
loop_
_entity_poly.entity_id
_entity_poly.type
_entity_poly.pdbx_seq_one_letter_code
_entity_poly.pdbx_strand_id
1 'polypeptide(L)'
;MKAAVRYRYGTPDVVRVEDLPKPIPAEGEVLVRTRAASVNRADLDGIQPRPQFVRLFMGLRAPRQPQIGVDVAGLVEAVGAGVTRFRPGDEVFADLFAAGHVGTFAEYVSAPEKAFQPMPPGMSFTDAATLPHSAVLVCGSSTITMDPTASAAVAE
;
A
#
# COMPACT_ATOMS: atom_id res chain seq x y z
N MET A 1 -5.79 -4.72 15.72
CA MET A 1 -5.73 -3.51 14.88
C MET A 1 -6.99 -3.41 14.04
N LYS A 2 -7.45 -2.19 13.77
CA LYS A 2 -8.55 -1.99 12.84
C LYS A 2 -8.07 -2.08 11.40
N ALA A 3 -8.88 -2.76 10.56
CA ALA A 3 -8.60 -2.90 9.13
C ALA A 3 -9.91 -2.93 8.33
N ALA A 4 -9.89 -2.36 7.12
CA ALA A 4 -10.97 -2.48 6.16
C ALA A 4 -10.84 -3.80 5.40
N VAL A 5 -11.92 -4.60 5.42
CA VAL A 5 -11.95 -5.94 4.84
C VAL A 5 -13.17 -6.14 3.97
N ARG A 6 -13.06 -7.07 3.00
CA ARG A 6 -14.17 -7.61 2.23
C ARG A 6 -14.01 -9.12 2.07
N TYR A 7 -15.09 -9.87 2.19
CA TYR A 7 -15.10 -11.32 2.02
C TYR A 7 -15.81 -11.76 0.74
N ARG A 8 -16.37 -10.82 -0.01
CA ARG A 8 -17.04 -11.06 -1.30
C ARG A 8 -16.80 -9.87 -2.23
N TYR A 9 -16.95 -10.11 -3.51
CA TYR A 9 -17.00 -9.05 -4.51
C TYR A 9 -18.38 -8.38 -4.50
N GLY A 10 -18.44 -7.09 -4.78
CA GLY A 10 -19.70 -6.32 -4.80
C GLY A 10 -19.46 -4.84 -4.90
N THR A 11 -20.46 -4.07 -4.55
CA THR A 11 -20.39 -2.62 -4.41
C THR A 11 -19.64 -2.24 -3.10
N PRO A 12 -19.23 -0.98 -2.90
CA PRO A 12 -18.48 -0.58 -1.69
C PRO A 12 -19.14 -0.94 -0.36
N ASP A 13 -20.45 -1.21 -0.33
CA ASP A 13 -21.19 -1.68 0.86
C ASP A 13 -20.72 -3.05 1.39
N VAL A 14 -19.94 -3.80 0.62
CA VAL A 14 -19.34 -5.07 1.11
C VAL A 14 -18.13 -4.85 2.02
N VAL A 15 -17.61 -3.62 2.07
CA VAL A 15 -16.46 -3.28 2.91
C VAL A 15 -16.92 -3.07 4.35
N ARG A 16 -16.16 -3.65 5.28
CA ARG A 16 -16.39 -3.54 6.73
C ARG A 16 -15.08 -3.21 7.43
N VAL A 17 -15.17 -2.55 8.57
CA VAL A 17 -14.02 -2.35 9.47
C VAL A 17 -14.10 -3.41 10.54
N GLU A 18 -13.05 -4.20 10.69
CA GLU A 18 -12.95 -5.30 11.65
C GLU A 18 -11.66 -5.21 12.46
N ASP A 19 -11.65 -5.82 13.63
CA ASP A 19 -10.46 -5.96 14.44
C ASP A 19 -9.70 -7.23 14.06
N LEU A 20 -8.52 -7.05 13.49
CA LEU A 20 -7.61 -8.13 13.10
C LEU A 20 -6.38 -8.17 14.03
N PRO A 21 -5.69 -9.30 14.15
CA PRO A 21 -4.37 -9.37 14.78
C PRO A 21 -3.40 -8.38 14.12
N LYS A 22 -2.56 -7.71 14.93
CA LYS A 22 -1.46 -6.91 14.39
C LYS A 22 -0.45 -7.86 13.72
N PRO A 23 -0.03 -7.60 12.46
CA PRO A 23 0.93 -8.46 11.79
C PRO A 23 2.31 -8.42 12.47
N ILE A 24 3.03 -9.53 12.38
CA ILE A 24 4.42 -9.64 12.79
C ILE A 24 5.22 -9.71 11.49
N PRO A 25 6.22 -8.83 11.28
CA PRO A 25 6.99 -8.85 10.05
C PRO A 25 7.81 -10.14 9.93
N ALA A 26 7.69 -10.79 8.77
CA ALA A 26 8.48 -11.97 8.43
C ALA A 26 9.92 -11.56 8.06
N GLU A 27 10.77 -12.55 7.76
CA GLU A 27 12.12 -12.29 7.24
C GLU A 27 12.06 -11.42 5.96
N GLY A 28 12.84 -10.34 5.93
CA GLY A 28 12.88 -9.38 4.84
C GLY A 28 11.68 -8.42 4.76
N GLU A 29 10.76 -8.46 5.73
CA GLU A 29 9.59 -7.58 5.77
C GLU A 29 9.75 -6.42 6.75
N VAL A 30 9.05 -5.35 6.44
CA VAL A 30 8.93 -4.15 7.27
C VAL A 30 7.48 -4.01 7.71
N LEU A 31 7.27 -3.85 9.02
CA LEU A 31 5.98 -3.50 9.59
C LEU A 31 5.86 -1.98 9.67
N VAL A 32 4.88 -1.43 8.99
CA VAL A 32 4.61 0.01 8.95
C VAL A 32 3.33 0.32 9.71
N ARG A 33 3.41 1.30 10.61
CA ARG A 33 2.24 1.94 11.21
C ARG A 33 1.71 2.98 10.23
N THR A 34 0.55 2.74 9.66
CA THR A 34 -0.09 3.61 8.68
C THR A 34 -0.41 4.98 9.28
N ARG A 35 -0.04 6.05 8.57
CA ARG A 35 -0.39 7.44 8.86
C ARG A 35 -1.36 8.02 7.85
N ALA A 36 -1.20 7.60 6.59
CA ALA A 36 -2.10 7.93 5.49
C ALA A 36 -2.16 6.78 4.49
N ALA A 37 -3.28 6.66 3.82
CA ALA A 37 -3.50 5.76 2.69
C ALA A 37 -4.39 6.48 1.69
N SER A 38 -4.14 6.33 0.40
CA SER A 38 -5.00 6.90 -0.64
C SER A 38 -6.02 5.89 -1.15
N VAL A 39 -7.18 6.38 -1.57
CA VAL A 39 -8.17 5.59 -2.30
C VAL A 39 -7.97 5.85 -3.78
N ASN A 40 -7.78 4.79 -4.55
CA ASN A 40 -7.55 4.88 -5.97
C ASN A 40 -8.37 3.85 -6.78
N ARG A 41 -8.17 3.82 -8.10
CA ARG A 41 -8.91 2.93 -8.99
C ARG A 41 -8.64 1.45 -8.70
N ALA A 42 -7.43 1.08 -8.31
CA ALA A 42 -7.09 -0.31 -8.03
C ALA A 42 -7.89 -0.87 -6.84
N ASP A 43 -8.20 -0.04 -5.85
CA ASP A 43 -9.03 -0.45 -4.71
C ASP A 43 -10.44 -0.79 -5.17
N LEU A 44 -11.02 0.04 -6.05
CA LEU A 44 -12.35 -0.22 -6.60
C LEU A 44 -12.36 -1.47 -7.48
N ASP A 45 -11.35 -1.66 -8.32
CA ASP A 45 -11.19 -2.87 -9.13
C ASP A 45 -10.98 -4.11 -8.26
N GLY A 46 -10.34 -3.95 -7.11
CA GLY A 46 -10.24 -4.98 -6.07
C GLY A 46 -11.60 -5.39 -5.50
N ILE A 47 -12.51 -4.44 -5.29
CA ILE A 47 -13.86 -4.67 -4.76
C ILE A 47 -14.81 -5.17 -5.87
N GLN A 48 -14.73 -4.57 -7.05
CA GLN A 48 -15.55 -4.86 -8.23
C GLN A 48 -14.68 -5.24 -9.44
N PRO A 49 -14.10 -6.47 -9.47
CA PRO A 49 -13.23 -6.86 -10.57
C PRO A 49 -13.94 -6.76 -11.92
N ARG A 50 -13.44 -5.87 -12.78
CA ARG A 50 -13.91 -5.69 -14.16
C ARG A 50 -12.69 -5.59 -15.08
N PRO A 51 -12.63 -6.39 -16.16
CA PRO A 51 -13.55 -7.47 -16.56
C PRO A 51 -13.50 -8.68 -15.62
N GLN A 52 -14.52 -9.51 -15.65
CA GLN A 52 -14.70 -10.60 -14.67
C GLN A 52 -13.56 -11.66 -14.67
N PHE A 53 -12.81 -11.78 -15.76
CA PHE A 53 -11.70 -12.74 -15.82
C PHE A 53 -10.57 -12.41 -14.82
N VAL A 54 -10.48 -11.17 -14.33
CA VAL A 54 -9.53 -10.76 -13.27
C VAL A 54 -9.71 -11.60 -12.00
N ARG A 55 -10.93 -12.13 -11.77
CA ARG A 55 -11.22 -13.05 -10.66
C ARG A 55 -10.42 -14.35 -10.70
N LEU A 56 -9.93 -14.76 -11.88
CA LEU A 56 -9.04 -15.92 -11.98
C LEU A 56 -7.75 -15.74 -11.15
N PHE A 57 -7.26 -14.52 -11.07
CA PHE A 57 -6.06 -14.14 -10.33
C PHE A 57 -6.35 -13.75 -8.88
N MET A 58 -7.45 -13.03 -8.65
CA MET A 58 -7.82 -12.49 -7.34
C MET A 58 -8.63 -13.47 -6.47
N GLY A 59 -9.16 -14.54 -7.06
CA GLY A 59 -10.04 -15.52 -6.44
C GLY A 59 -11.40 -15.60 -7.14
N LEU A 60 -11.77 -16.79 -7.63
CA LEU A 60 -12.95 -16.98 -8.49
C LEU A 60 -14.28 -16.63 -7.78
N ARG A 61 -14.43 -17.05 -6.52
CA ARG A 61 -15.67 -16.91 -5.75
C ARG A 61 -15.62 -15.80 -4.72
N ALA A 62 -14.43 -15.62 -4.11
CA ALA A 62 -14.16 -14.62 -3.10
C ALA A 62 -12.71 -14.13 -3.22
N PRO A 63 -12.39 -12.92 -2.74
CA PRO A 63 -11.01 -12.44 -2.70
C PRO A 63 -10.13 -13.37 -1.87
N ARG A 64 -8.92 -13.66 -2.36
CA ARG A 64 -7.94 -14.46 -1.60
C ARG A 64 -7.45 -13.71 -0.36
N GLN A 65 -7.32 -12.39 -0.49
CA GLN A 65 -6.95 -11.49 0.61
C GLN A 65 -8.16 -10.60 0.93
N PRO A 66 -8.69 -10.66 2.16
CA PRO A 66 -9.87 -9.88 2.53
C PRO A 66 -9.56 -8.39 2.69
N GLN A 67 -8.35 -8.03 3.10
CA GLN A 67 -7.93 -6.63 3.28
C GLN A 67 -7.89 -5.87 1.96
N ILE A 68 -8.07 -4.56 2.03
CA ILE A 68 -8.07 -3.65 0.88
C ILE A 68 -7.09 -2.49 1.10
N GLY A 69 -6.82 -1.75 0.01
CA GLY A 69 -5.87 -0.66 -0.01
C GLY A 69 -4.53 -1.08 -0.61
N VAL A 70 -3.93 -0.19 -1.39
CA VAL A 70 -2.65 -0.45 -2.07
C VAL A 70 -1.58 0.58 -1.73
N ASP A 71 -1.95 1.86 -1.59
CA ASP A 71 -1.02 2.94 -1.25
C ASP A 71 -0.95 3.17 0.25
N VAL A 72 0.24 3.42 0.75
CA VAL A 72 0.48 3.71 2.17
C VAL A 72 1.63 4.69 2.34
N ALA A 73 1.51 5.55 3.33
CA ALA A 73 2.61 6.29 3.93
C ALA A 73 2.53 6.16 5.45
N GLY A 74 3.66 5.98 6.11
CA GLY A 74 3.68 5.77 7.55
C GLY A 74 5.08 5.64 8.14
N LEU A 75 5.12 5.21 9.38
CA LEU A 75 6.33 5.02 10.15
C LEU A 75 6.65 3.54 10.27
N VAL A 76 7.90 3.18 10.06
CA VAL A 76 8.40 1.84 10.37
C VAL A 76 8.25 1.59 11.87
N GLU A 77 7.48 0.59 12.23
CA GLU A 77 7.24 0.17 13.62
C GLU A 77 8.22 -0.92 14.06
N ALA A 78 8.47 -1.89 13.17
CA ALA A 78 9.38 -2.99 13.40
C ALA A 78 9.90 -3.54 12.06
N VAL A 79 10.98 -4.28 12.11
CA VAL A 79 11.59 -4.93 10.95
C VAL A 79 11.83 -6.41 11.23
N GLY A 80 11.62 -7.26 10.22
CA GLY A 80 11.96 -8.67 10.27
C GLY A 80 13.46 -8.92 10.10
N ALA A 81 13.89 -10.14 10.34
CA ALA A 81 15.28 -10.53 10.12
C ALA A 81 15.70 -10.26 8.67
N GLY A 82 16.95 -9.88 8.44
CA GLY A 82 17.50 -9.63 7.12
C GLY A 82 17.16 -8.27 6.49
N VAL A 83 16.30 -7.47 7.09
CA VAL A 83 16.03 -6.09 6.65
C VAL A 83 17.26 -5.22 6.93
N THR A 84 17.71 -4.48 5.90
CA THR A 84 18.93 -3.66 5.97
C THR A 84 18.70 -2.19 5.60
N ARG A 85 17.61 -1.90 4.85
CA ARG A 85 17.34 -0.56 4.31
C ARG A 85 16.62 0.36 5.30
N PHE A 86 15.89 -0.23 6.24
CA PHE A 86 15.00 0.52 7.14
C PHE A 86 15.19 0.10 8.59
N ARG A 87 14.84 1.01 9.49
CA ARG A 87 14.83 0.81 10.94
C ARG A 87 13.57 1.43 11.55
N PRO A 88 13.17 1.01 12.76
CA PRO A 88 12.05 1.63 13.47
C PRO A 88 12.21 3.15 13.57
N GLY A 89 11.14 3.88 13.25
CA GLY A 89 11.08 5.33 13.22
C GLY A 89 11.30 5.96 11.84
N ASP A 90 11.77 5.23 10.85
CA ASP A 90 11.91 5.75 9.49
C ASP A 90 10.53 6.05 8.87
N GLU A 91 10.45 7.16 8.13
CA GLU A 91 9.26 7.55 7.36
C GLU A 91 9.33 6.93 5.97
N VAL A 92 8.27 6.19 5.61
CA VAL A 92 8.22 5.42 4.36
C VAL A 92 6.88 5.54 3.67
N PHE A 93 6.89 5.31 2.35
CA PHE A 93 5.69 5.20 1.54
C PHE A 93 5.83 4.09 0.50
N ALA A 94 4.71 3.57 -0.02
CA ALA A 94 4.73 2.45 -0.98
C ALA A 94 3.43 2.34 -1.77
N ASP A 95 3.52 1.81 -3.01
CA ASP A 95 2.46 1.06 -3.69
C ASP A 95 2.70 -0.43 -3.45
N LEU A 96 1.87 -1.03 -2.64
CA LEU A 96 1.99 -2.45 -2.32
C LEU A 96 1.41 -3.37 -3.41
N PHE A 97 0.58 -2.83 -4.32
CA PHE A 97 0.02 -3.61 -5.42
C PHE A 97 1.11 -4.16 -6.35
N ALA A 98 2.10 -3.34 -6.67
CA ALA A 98 3.25 -3.74 -7.49
C ALA A 98 4.08 -4.86 -6.83
N ALA A 99 4.06 -4.97 -5.50
CA ALA A 99 4.71 -6.03 -4.75
C ALA A 99 3.82 -7.28 -4.54
N GLY A 100 2.59 -7.28 -5.07
CA GLY A 100 1.62 -8.36 -4.88
C GLY A 100 0.96 -8.38 -3.51
N HIS A 101 1.02 -7.28 -2.77
CA HIS A 101 0.41 -7.11 -1.46
C HIS A 101 -0.73 -6.10 -1.51
N VAL A 102 -1.66 -6.24 -0.58
CA VAL A 102 -2.76 -5.30 -0.35
C VAL A 102 -3.02 -5.21 1.17
N GLY A 103 -3.81 -4.24 1.60
CA GLY A 103 -4.24 -4.17 2.99
C GLY A 103 -3.79 -2.89 3.70
N THR A 104 -3.55 -1.82 2.94
CA THR A 104 -3.07 -0.55 3.49
C THR A 104 -4.15 0.23 4.25
N PHE A 105 -5.45 -0.10 4.03
CA PHE A 105 -6.55 0.49 4.83
C PHE A 105 -6.65 -0.22 6.19
N ALA A 106 -5.54 -0.21 6.91
CA ALA A 106 -5.37 -0.79 8.24
C ALA A 106 -4.41 0.06 9.07
N GLU A 107 -4.46 -0.06 10.39
CA GLU A 107 -3.54 0.64 11.28
C GLU A 107 -2.09 0.21 11.09
N TYR A 108 -1.87 -1.03 10.63
CA TYR A 108 -0.54 -1.60 10.35
C TYR A 108 -0.57 -2.45 9.10
N VAL A 109 0.52 -2.42 8.34
CA VAL A 109 0.75 -3.27 7.18
C VAL A 109 2.17 -3.84 7.21
N SER A 110 2.34 -5.11 6.83
CA SER A 110 3.66 -5.74 6.67
C SER A 110 3.87 -6.10 5.20
N ALA A 111 5.03 -5.77 4.66
CA ALA A 111 5.40 -6.09 3.29
C ALA A 111 6.94 -6.15 3.14
N PRO A 112 7.46 -6.77 2.07
CA PRO A 112 8.89 -6.82 1.81
C PRO A 112 9.53 -5.44 1.77
N GLU A 113 10.74 -5.28 2.33
CA GLU A 113 11.44 -3.98 2.41
C GLU A 113 11.59 -3.31 1.04
N LYS A 114 11.74 -4.09 -0.04
CA LYS A 114 11.89 -3.58 -1.40
C LYS A 114 10.65 -2.84 -1.93
N ALA A 115 9.47 -3.06 -1.34
CA ALA A 115 8.25 -2.37 -1.71
C ALA A 115 8.22 -0.91 -1.22
N PHE A 116 8.95 -0.62 -0.16
CA PHE A 116 8.95 0.69 0.46
C PHE A 116 10.05 1.61 -0.08
N GLN A 117 9.75 2.90 -0.11
CA GLN A 117 10.71 3.98 -0.36
C GLN A 117 10.75 4.92 0.85
N PRO A 118 11.92 5.50 1.15
CA PRO A 118 12.02 6.54 2.17
C PRO A 118 11.25 7.78 1.72
N MET A 119 10.53 8.42 2.64
CA MET A 119 9.84 9.66 2.33
C MET A 119 10.84 10.79 2.09
N PRO A 120 10.61 11.64 1.07
CA PRO A 120 11.38 12.87 0.89
C PRO A 120 11.25 13.78 2.11
N PRO A 121 12.35 14.45 2.55
CA PRO A 121 12.29 15.39 3.65
C PRO A 121 11.25 16.49 3.45
N GLY A 122 10.41 16.73 4.45
CA GLY A 122 9.39 17.78 4.43
C GLY A 122 8.09 17.42 3.72
N MET A 123 7.95 16.23 3.14
CA MET A 123 6.70 15.76 2.56
C MET A 123 5.74 15.30 3.66
N SER A 124 4.46 15.64 3.56
CA SER A 124 3.45 15.13 4.47
C SER A 124 3.11 13.66 4.16
N PHE A 125 2.67 12.89 5.16
CA PHE A 125 2.19 11.52 4.92
C PHE A 125 1.00 11.48 3.96
N THR A 126 0.14 12.49 3.99
CA THR A 126 -1.01 12.59 3.09
C THR A 126 -0.55 12.74 1.64
N ASP A 127 0.39 13.62 1.38
CA ASP A 127 0.93 13.83 0.03
C ASP A 127 1.68 12.57 -0.43
N ALA A 128 2.53 12.00 0.42
CA ALA A 128 3.29 10.79 0.12
C ALA A 128 2.39 9.61 -0.23
N ALA A 129 1.24 9.44 0.44
CA ALA A 129 0.31 8.36 0.16
C ALA A 129 -0.42 8.48 -1.20
N THR A 130 -0.49 9.67 -1.81
CA THR A 130 -1.19 9.89 -3.08
C THR A 130 -0.32 9.61 -4.31
N LEU A 131 0.99 9.53 -4.14
CA LEU A 131 1.94 9.46 -5.25
C LEU A 131 2.14 8.07 -5.84
N PRO A 132 2.32 6.97 -5.05
CA PRO A 132 2.96 5.76 -5.58
C PRO A 132 2.18 5.11 -6.72
N HIS A 133 0.92 4.76 -6.53
CA HIS A 133 0.13 4.09 -7.55
C HIS A 133 -0.10 4.97 -8.78
N SER A 134 -0.38 6.25 -8.58
CA SER A 134 -0.58 7.22 -9.66
C SER A 134 0.70 7.40 -10.47
N ALA A 135 1.86 7.48 -9.82
CA ALA A 135 3.15 7.63 -10.49
C ALA A 135 3.53 6.36 -11.28
N VAL A 136 3.28 5.17 -10.75
CA VAL A 136 3.52 3.90 -11.45
C VAL A 136 2.67 3.82 -12.73
N LEU A 137 1.42 4.23 -12.68
CA LEU A 137 0.53 4.25 -13.84
C LEU A 137 0.99 5.24 -14.94
N VAL A 138 1.52 6.40 -14.55
CA VAL A 138 1.96 7.45 -15.51
C VAL A 138 3.33 7.12 -16.11
N CYS A 139 4.26 6.61 -15.30
CA CYS A 139 5.65 6.38 -15.73
C CYS A 139 5.89 4.98 -16.32
N GLY A 140 4.90 4.09 -16.28
CA GLY A 140 5.08 2.68 -16.61
C GLY A 140 5.90 1.95 -15.53
N SER A 141 6.23 0.68 -15.77
CA SER A 141 6.94 -0.19 -14.82
C SER A 141 8.43 0.19 -14.60
N SER A 142 8.86 1.37 -15.04
CA SER A 142 10.21 1.88 -14.83
C SER A 142 10.35 2.37 -13.39
N THR A 143 11.43 2.02 -12.75
CA THR A 143 11.80 2.48 -11.41
C THR A 143 11.71 4.00 -11.35
N ILE A 144 10.80 4.54 -10.53
CA ILE A 144 10.75 5.97 -10.27
C ILE A 144 11.93 6.31 -9.37
N THR A 145 12.98 6.82 -9.97
CA THR A 145 14.06 7.46 -9.21
C THR A 145 13.62 8.90 -8.98
N MET A 146 13.12 9.21 -7.79
CA MET A 146 12.88 10.60 -7.41
C MET A 146 14.23 11.28 -7.24
N ASP A 147 14.52 12.28 -8.07
CA ASP A 147 15.64 13.18 -7.86
C ASP A 147 15.28 14.11 -6.68
N PRO A 148 15.97 14.01 -5.54
CA PRO A 148 15.68 14.84 -4.38
C PRO A 148 15.93 16.35 -4.63
N THR A 149 16.52 16.70 -5.77
CA THR A 149 16.82 18.10 -6.16
C THR A 149 15.79 18.69 -7.12
N ALA A 150 14.84 17.88 -7.62
CA ALA A 150 13.78 18.37 -8.50
C ALA A 150 12.78 19.21 -7.70
N SER A 151 12.93 20.52 -7.73
CA SER A 151 11.92 21.48 -7.29
C SER A 151 10.65 21.26 -8.11
N ALA A 152 9.52 21.00 -7.47
CA ALA A 152 8.23 20.86 -8.12
C ALA A 152 7.85 22.21 -8.76
N ALA A 153 8.14 22.37 -10.05
CA ALA A 153 7.54 23.41 -10.86
C ALA A 153 6.13 22.93 -11.23
N VAL A 154 5.15 23.32 -10.41
CA VAL A 154 3.74 23.26 -10.82
C VAL A 154 3.58 24.40 -11.84
N ALA A 155 3.39 24.04 -13.11
CA ALA A 155 2.97 24.99 -14.12
C ALA A 155 1.51 25.37 -13.85
N GLU A 156 1.25 26.70 -13.84
CA GLU A 156 -0.08 27.32 -13.83
C GLU A 156 -0.92 26.94 -15.07
#